data_6a88fee2c10849c1046b29f8816bbe28
#
_entry.id   6a88fee2c10849c1046b29f8816bbe28
#
_cell.length_a   1.000
_cell.length_b   1.000
_cell.length_c   1.000
_cell.angle_alpha   90.00
_cell.angle_beta   90.00
_cell.angle_gamma   90.00
#
_symmetry.space_group_name_H-M   'P 1'
#
loop_
_entity.id
_entity.type
_entity.pdbx_description
1 polymer ?
#
loop_
_entity_poly.entity_id
_entity_poly.type
_entity_poly.pdbx_seq_one_letter_code
_entity_poly.pdbx_strand_id
1 'polypeptide(L)'
;NTVSRMARIDIRQVELIAVNTDAQALHFSKVGKKILIGKDVTHGLGTGMDADLGKEAAESSKQEIGDNLKGADMVFVTCGLGGGTGSGAAPVVAEIAKSLGILTVAAVTTPFSFEGEQRKKIAESALESLKDKVDSLLVISNDKLLKIIDEKTTVSNAFLLCDDVLSQAVQGITDLILVPGIINIDFASVVSIMKNSGRAMFGTGKAIG
;
A
#
# COMPACT_ATOMS: atom_id res chain seq x y z
N ASN A 1 -2.76 10.19 -2.36
CA ASN A 1 -2.30 10.57 -1.59
C ASN A 1 -1.98 10.02 -0.20
N THR A 2 -2.26 8.77 0.09
CA THR A 2 -1.86 8.09 1.33
C THR A 2 -0.36 8.22 1.61
N VAL A 3 0.50 7.93 0.64
CA VAL A 3 1.96 8.05 0.78
C VAL A 3 2.41 9.49 1.09
N SER A 4 1.75 10.50 0.49
CA SER A 4 2.02 11.91 0.80
C SER A 4 1.58 12.30 2.22
N ARG A 5 0.62 11.59 2.81
CA ARG A 5 0.23 11.76 4.22
C ARG A 5 1.23 11.06 5.13
N MET A 6 1.63 9.83 4.79
CA MET A 6 2.70 9.11 5.51
C MET A 6 3.98 9.94 5.58
N ALA A 7 4.33 10.65 4.50
CA ALA A 7 5.48 11.56 4.46
C ALA A 7 5.39 12.73 5.47
N ARG A 8 4.18 13.11 5.92
CA ARG A 8 3.99 14.15 6.94
C ARG A 8 4.14 13.63 8.37
N ILE A 9 3.93 12.32 8.56
CA ILE A 9 3.99 11.68 9.87
C ILE A 9 5.43 11.36 10.25
N ASP A 10 6.38 11.46 9.28
CA ASP A 10 7.81 11.21 9.46
C ASP A 10 8.06 9.84 10.14
N ILE A 11 7.65 8.77 9.45
CA ILE A 11 7.88 7.40 9.92
C ILE A 11 9.40 7.16 9.93
N ARG A 12 9.98 7.07 11.10
CA ARG A 12 11.42 6.96 11.30
C ARG A 12 12.02 5.78 10.55
N GLN A 13 13.15 5.98 9.91
CA GLN A 13 13.93 4.95 9.20
C GLN A 13 13.15 4.22 8.08
N VAL A 14 12.06 4.80 7.57
CA VAL A 14 11.31 4.29 6.44
C VAL A 14 11.50 5.20 5.23
N GLU A 15 12.05 4.64 4.16
CA GLU A 15 12.11 5.34 2.88
C GLU A 15 10.75 5.22 2.18
N LEU A 16 10.16 6.35 1.82
CA LEU A 16 8.89 6.40 1.10
C LEU A 16 9.14 6.58 -0.39
N ILE A 17 8.58 5.68 -1.19
CA ILE A 17 8.66 5.70 -2.65
C ILE A 17 7.25 5.84 -3.22
N ALA A 18 7.01 6.91 -3.99
CA ALA A 18 5.76 7.08 -4.72
C ALA A 18 5.89 6.46 -6.11
N VAL A 19 5.02 5.51 -6.43
CA VAL A 19 4.96 4.84 -7.74
C VAL A 19 3.64 5.18 -8.40
N ASN A 20 3.65 5.67 -9.63
CA ASN A 20 2.43 5.98 -10.38
C ASN A 20 2.66 5.90 -11.89
N THR A 21 1.58 5.72 -12.65
CA THR A 21 1.49 5.84 -14.10
C THR A 21 1.09 7.24 -14.56
N ASP A 22 0.60 8.08 -13.64
CA ASP A 22 0.20 9.48 -13.87
C ASP A 22 1.31 10.42 -13.41
N ALA A 23 1.94 11.10 -14.37
CA ALA A 23 3.05 12.01 -14.15
C ALA A 23 2.64 13.24 -13.33
N GLN A 24 1.42 13.76 -13.56
CA GLN A 24 0.90 14.93 -12.86
C GLN A 24 0.64 14.61 -11.39
N ALA A 25 -0.04 13.48 -11.12
CA ALA A 25 -0.29 13.02 -9.75
C ALA A 25 1.04 12.76 -9.00
N LEU A 26 2.02 12.20 -9.68
CA LEU A 26 3.35 11.95 -9.14
C LEU A 26 4.12 13.25 -8.85
N HIS A 27 3.98 14.25 -9.72
CA HIS A 27 4.59 15.57 -9.51
C HIS A 27 4.10 16.23 -8.21
N PHE A 28 2.80 16.18 -7.94
CA PHE A 28 2.20 16.75 -6.73
C PHE A 28 2.43 15.92 -5.47
N SER A 29 2.95 14.71 -5.59
CA SER A 29 3.33 13.91 -4.41
C SER A 29 4.44 14.60 -3.63
N LYS A 30 4.33 14.60 -2.29
CA LYS A 30 5.32 15.22 -1.37
C LYS A 30 6.43 14.25 -0.96
N VAL A 31 6.50 13.09 -1.58
CA VAL A 31 7.52 12.08 -1.33
C VAL A 31 8.78 12.43 -2.11
N GLY A 32 9.95 12.24 -1.49
CA GLY A 32 11.23 12.56 -2.12
C GLY A 32 11.58 11.65 -3.29
N LYS A 33 11.28 10.35 -3.17
CA LYS A 33 11.58 9.34 -4.20
C LYS A 33 10.33 9.00 -5.00
N LYS A 34 10.42 9.13 -6.32
CA LYS A 34 9.28 8.99 -7.23
C LYS A 34 9.66 8.13 -8.42
N ILE A 35 8.81 7.17 -8.78
CA ILE A 35 8.98 6.30 -9.94
C ILE A 35 7.75 6.46 -10.84
N LEU A 36 7.95 6.97 -12.05
CA LEU A 36 6.93 6.99 -13.09
C LEU A 36 7.03 5.70 -13.89
N ILE A 37 6.14 4.76 -13.62
CA ILE A 37 6.11 3.47 -14.29
C ILE A 37 5.35 3.52 -15.62
N GLY A 38 5.77 2.68 -16.58
CA GLY A 38 5.07 2.52 -17.85
C GLY A 38 5.07 3.77 -18.72
N LYS A 39 6.17 4.51 -18.78
CA LYS A 39 6.28 5.74 -19.59
C LYS A 39 5.89 5.53 -21.06
N ASP A 40 6.31 4.41 -21.64
CA ASP A 40 6.03 4.07 -23.04
C ASP A 40 4.64 3.44 -23.23
N VAL A 41 4.02 2.99 -22.16
CA VAL A 41 2.72 2.31 -22.16
C VAL A 41 1.59 3.30 -21.93
N THR A 42 1.73 4.18 -20.90
CA THR A 42 0.68 5.12 -20.48
C THR A 42 0.96 6.57 -20.88
N HIS A 43 2.16 6.86 -21.37
CA HIS A 43 2.63 8.21 -21.69
C HIS A 43 2.47 9.21 -20.52
N GLY A 44 2.45 8.71 -19.29
CA GLY A 44 2.26 9.52 -18.10
C GLY A 44 0.83 10.00 -17.85
N LEU A 45 -0.17 9.47 -18.57
CA LEU A 45 -1.57 9.87 -18.50
C LEU A 45 -2.42 9.02 -17.52
N GLY A 46 -1.78 8.07 -16.82
CA GLY A 46 -2.50 7.13 -15.96
C GLY A 46 -3.07 5.95 -16.74
N THR A 47 -3.91 5.14 -16.09
CA THR A 47 -4.44 3.88 -16.65
C THR A 47 -5.95 3.92 -16.94
N GLY A 48 -6.65 5.00 -16.64
CA GLY A 48 -8.10 5.09 -16.89
C GLY A 48 -8.95 3.99 -16.22
N MET A 49 -8.55 3.49 -15.04
CA MET A 49 -9.14 2.35 -14.31
C MET A 49 -8.84 0.97 -14.92
N ASP A 50 -7.99 0.88 -15.93
CA ASP A 50 -7.56 -0.39 -16.51
C ASP A 50 -6.42 -0.99 -15.67
N ALA A 51 -6.71 -2.14 -15.02
CA ALA A 51 -5.73 -2.82 -14.17
C ALA A 51 -4.69 -3.61 -15.00
N ASP A 52 -5.06 -4.09 -16.18
CA ASP A 52 -4.13 -4.80 -17.07
C ASP A 52 -3.09 -3.82 -17.61
N LEU A 53 -3.51 -2.60 -17.97
CA LEU A 53 -2.59 -1.52 -18.34
C LEU A 53 -1.68 -1.12 -17.17
N GLY A 54 -2.21 -1.11 -15.94
CA GLY A 54 -1.43 -0.87 -14.72
C GLY A 54 -0.38 -1.95 -14.45
N LYS A 55 -0.72 -3.19 -14.72
CA LYS A 55 0.19 -4.34 -14.63
C LYS A 55 1.30 -4.22 -15.68
N GLU A 56 0.94 -4.00 -16.95
CA GLU A 56 1.90 -3.83 -18.06
C GLU A 56 2.88 -2.67 -17.77
N ALA A 57 2.37 -1.55 -17.26
CA ALA A 57 3.19 -0.41 -16.87
C ALA A 57 4.22 -0.76 -15.78
N ALA A 58 3.84 -1.58 -14.81
CA ALA A 58 4.77 -2.03 -13.77
C ALA A 58 5.78 -3.05 -14.31
N GLU A 59 5.35 -3.96 -15.17
CA GLU A 59 6.23 -4.94 -15.81
C GLU A 59 7.27 -4.28 -16.70
N SER A 60 6.90 -3.26 -17.48
CA SER A 60 7.84 -2.50 -18.31
C SER A 60 8.89 -1.73 -17.49
N SER A 61 8.59 -1.42 -16.24
CA SER A 61 9.47 -0.70 -15.31
C SER A 61 10.10 -1.59 -14.24
N LYS A 62 10.06 -2.93 -14.43
CA LYS A 62 10.47 -3.93 -13.44
C LYS A 62 11.89 -3.71 -12.91
N GLN A 63 12.82 -3.36 -13.80
CA GLN A 63 14.20 -3.13 -13.41
C GLN A 63 14.34 -1.87 -12.54
N GLU A 64 13.71 -0.75 -12.92
CA GLU A 64 13.73 0.50 -12.14
C GLU A 64 13.12 0.30 -10.75
N ILE A 65 12.00 -0.44 -10.66
CA ILE A 65 11.38 -0.79 -9.38
C ILE A 65 12.35 -1.64 -8.55
N GLY A 66 12.92 -2.69 -9.13
CA GLY A 66 13.85 -3.59 -8.43
C GLY A 66 15.09 -2.87 -7.92
N ASP A 67 15.69 -2.00 -8.73
CA ASP A 67 16.87 -1.22 -8.34
C ASP A 67 16.59 -0.29 -7.15
N ASN A 68 15.35 0.23 -7.08
CA ASN A 68 14.91 1.06 -5.96
C ASN A 68 14.56 0.29 -4.68
N LEU A 69 14.34 -1.01 -4.76
CA LEU A 69 14.05 -1.88 -3.62
C LEU A 69 15.29 -2.60 -3.08
N LYS A 70 16.40 -2.62 -3.82
CA LYS A 70 17.64 -3.29 -3.40
C LYS A 70 18.15 -2.77 -2.06
N GLY A 71 18.51 -3.70 -1.17
CA GLY A 71 19.05 -3.39 0.15
C GLY A 71 18.00 -3.12 1.22
N ALA A 72 16.71 -3.21 0.88
CA ALA A 72 15.65 -3.17 1.89
C ALA A 72 15.49 -4.54 2.55
N ASP A 73 15.33 -4.56 3.87
CA ASP A 73 15.02 -5.77 4.63
C ASP A 73 13.52 -6.11 4.58
N MET A 74 12.68 -5.09 4.47
CA MET A 74 11.22 -5.18 4.43
C MET A 74 10.63 -4.12 3.51
N VAL A 75 9.56 -4.47 2.81
CA VAL A 75 8.80 -3.57 1.94
C VAL A 75 7.32 -3.62 2.28
N PHE A 76 6.75 -2.44 2.50
CA PHE A 76 5.29 -2.25 2.52
C PHE A 76 4.81 -1.80 1.14
N VAL A 77 3.98 -2.61 0.51
CA VAL A 77 3.26 -2.23 -0.71
C VAL A 77 1.90 -1.69 -0.31
N THR A 78 1.69 -0.37 -0.48
CA THR A 78 0.44 0.28 -0.08
C THR A 78 -0.28 0.90 -1.25
N CYS A 79 -1.57 0.60 -1.40
CA CYS A 79 -2.41 1.23 -2.42
C CYS A 79 -3.89 1.12 -2.08
N GLY A 80 -4.69 1.99 -2.69
CA GLY A 80 -6.13 1.78 -2.79
C GLY A 80 -6.43 0.89 -3.99
N LEU A 81 -7.14 -0.21 -3.75
CA LEU A 81 -7.59 -1.11 -4.80
C LEU A 81 -8.89 -0.58 -5.46
N GLY A 82 -9.17 -1.03 -6.68
CA GLY A 82 -10.33 -0.62 -7.46
C GLY A 82 -10.01 0.41 -8.54
N GLY A 83 -8.80 0.97 -8.56
CA GLY A 83 -8.24 1.74 -9.67
C GLY A 83 -7.33 0.88 -10.54
N GLY A 84 -6.90 1.40 -11.70
CA GLY A 84 -6.03 0.65 -12.62
C GLY A 84 -4.60 0.54 -12.10
N THR A 85 -3.94 1.65 -11.78
CA THR A 85 -2.52 1.65 -11.37
C THR A 85 -2.30 0.83 -10.09
N GLY A 86 -3.02 1.13 -8.99
CA GLY A 86 -2.84 0.44 -7.71
C GLY A 86 -3.15 -1.04 -7.82
N SER A 87 -4.26 -1.41 -8.47
CA SER A 87 -4.70 -2.80 -8.59
C SER A 87 -3.81 -3.64 -9.52
N GLY A 88 -3.31 -3.04 -10.60
CA GLY A 88 -2.45 -3.73 -11.56
C GLY A 88 -0.99 -3.78 -11.14
N ALA A 89 -0.44 -2.65 -10.67
CA ALA A 89 0.99 -2.54 -10.36
C ALA A 89 1.37 -3.17 -9.01
N ALA A 90 0.50 -3.12 -7.98
CA ALA A 90 0.86 -3.60 -6.66
C ALA A 90 1.26 -5.09 -6.64
N PRO A 91 0.57 -6.02 -7.35
CA PRO A 91 1.00 -7.41 -7.43
C PRO A 91 2.38 -7.58 -8.09
N VAL A 92 2.70 -6.78 -9.10
CA VAL A 92 4.01 -6.81 -9.78
C VAL A 92 5.10 -6.29 -8.85
N VAL A 93 4.89 -5.18 -8.18
CA VAL A 93 5.84 -4.63 -7.20
C VAL A 93 6.10 -5.63 -6.06
N ALA A 94 5.05 -6.27 -5.56
CA ALA A 94 5.17 -7.28 -4.52
C ALA A 94 5.99 -8.50 -4.99
N GLU A 95 5.76 -8.97 -6.21
CA GLU A 95 6.51 -10.07 -6.82
C GLU A 95 8.00 -9.73 -6.98
N ILE A 96 8.30 -8.50 -7.40
CA ILE A 96 9.69 -8.02 -7.52
C ILE A 96 10.35 -8.02 -6.14
N ALA A 97 9.71 -7.45 -5.12
CA ALA A 97 10.24 -7.41 -3.76
C ALA A 97 10.50 -8.83 -3.21
N LYS A 98 9.51 -9.73 -3.37
CA LYS A 98 9.64 -11.12 -2.94
C LYS A 98 10.74 -11.88 -3.68
N SER A 99 10.92 -11.62 -4.99
CA SER A 99 12.01 -12.23 -5.78
C SER A 99 13.41 -11.79 -5.34
N LEU A 100 13.52 -10.61 -4.74
CA LEU A 100 14.76 -10.09 -4.13
C LEU A 100 15.00 -10.64 -2.71
N GLY A 101 14.12 -11.50 -2.20
CA GLY A 101 14.22 -12.06 -0.85
C GLY A 101 13.76 -11.12 0.27
N ILE A 102 13.13 -10.01 -0.06
CA ILE A 102 12.69 -8.97 0.87
C ILE A 102 11.38 -9.40 1.52
N LEU A 103 11.24 -9.24 2.85
CA LEU A 103 9.97 -9.44 3.54
C LEU A 103 8.91 -8.49 2.97
N THR A 104 7.89 -9.02 2.33
CA THR A 104 6.92 -8.23 1.56
C THR A 104 5.56 -8.24 2.23
N VAL A 105 5.11 -7.09 2.68
CA VAL A 105 3.81 -6.88 3.31
C VAL A 105 2.96 -5.96 2.45
N ALA A 106 1.78 -6.43 2.03
CA ALA A 106 0.82 -5.55 1.39
C ALA A 106 -0.17 -5.01 2.42
N ALA A 107 -0.34 -3.70 2.46
CA ALA A 107 -1.35 -3.01 3.24
C ALA A 107 -2.23 -2.20 2.27
N VAL A 108 -3.43 -2.70 2.01
CA VAL A 108 -4.29 -2.17 0.93
C VAL A 108 -5.70 -1.85 1.43
N THR A 109 -6.35 -0.88 0.77
CA THR A 109 -7.74 -0.55 1.05
C THR A 109 -8.64 -1.03 -0.08
N THR A 110 -9.84 -1.50 0.26
CA THR A 110 -10.89 -1.78 -0.73
C THR A 110 -11.80 -0.57 -0.89
N PRO A 111 -12.37 -0.35 -2.09
CA PRO A 111 -13.21 0.80 -2.34
C PRO A 111 -14.47 0.80 -1.46
N PHE A 112 -15.04 1.97 -1.28
CA PHE A 112 -16.37 2.12 -0.71
C PHE A 112 -17.42 1.57 -1.68
N SER A 113 -18.53 1.07 -1.15
CA SER A 113 -19.66 0.57 -1.96
C SER A 113 -20.23 1.63 -2.90
N PHE A 114 -20.25 2.90 -2.50
CA PHE A 114 -20.72 4.00 -3.34
C PHE A 114 -19.80 4.34 -4.52
N GLU A 115 -18.55 3.81 -4.56
CA GLU A 115 -17.65 4.00 -5.70
C GLU A 115 -18.02 3.11 -6.91
N GLY A 116 -18.92 2.17 -6.72
CA GLY A 116 -19.52 1.36 -7.76
C GLY A 116 -18.93 -0.05 -7.91
N GLU A 117 -19.73 -0.94 -8.51
CA GLU A 117 -19.42 -2.37 -8.66
C GLU A 117 -18.19 -2.64 -9.54
N GLN A 118 -17.89 -1.77 -10.49
CA GLN A 118 -16.70 -1.93 -11.35
C GLN A 118 -15.42 -1.87 -10.50
N ARG A 119 -15.30 -0.86 -9.63
CA ARG A 119 -14.15 -0.72 -8.72
C ARG A 119 -14.04 -1.89 -7.76
N LYS A 120 -15.18 -2.37 -7.27
CA LYS A 120 -15.21 -3.54 -6.39
C LYS A 120 -14.66 -4.79 -7.07
N LYS A 121 -15.10 -5.09 -8.30
CA LYS A 121 -14.59 -6.23 -9.08
C LYS A 121 -13.10 -6.14 -9.36
N ILE A 122 -12.60 -4.95 -9.73
CA ILE A 122 -11.17 -4.72 -9.93
C ILE A 122 -10.39 -4.97 -8.62
N ALA A 123 -10.93 -4.49 -7.48
CA ALA A 123 -10.30 -4.68 -6.18
C ALA A 123 -10.27 -6.16 -5.76
N GLU A 124 -11.33 -6.91 -5.98
CA GLU A 124 -11.41 -8.35 -5.69
C GLU A 124 -10.39 -9.14 -6.51
N SER A 125 -10.29 -8.88 -7.82
CA SER A 125 -9.29 -9.50 -8.70
C SER A 125 -7.85 -9.17 -8.25
N ALA A 126 -7.60 -7.91 -7.89
CA ALA A 126 -6.29 -7.48 -7.41
C ALA A 126 -5.91 -8.14 -6.06
N LEU A 127 -6.88 -8.33 -5.15
CA LEU A 127 -6.66 -9.04 -3.88
C LEU A 127 -6.25 -10.50 -4.11
N GLU A 128 -6.91 -11.20 -5.02
CA GLU A 128 -6.54 -12.58 -5.36
C GLU A 128 -5.14 -12.62 -5.98
N SER A 129 -4.80 -11.65 -6.84
CA SER A 129 -3.46 -11.55 -7.44
C SER A 129 -2.36 -11.22 -6.42
N LEU A 130 -2.66 -10.46 -5.37
CA LEU A 130 -1.71 -10.10 -4.32
C LEU A 130 -1.43 -11.23 -3.34
N LYS A 131 -2.42 -12.09 -3.07
CA LYS A 131 -2.41 -13.09 -2.01
C LYS A 131 -1.19 -14.02 -2.05
N ASP A 132 -0.80 -14.44 -3.24
CA ASP A 132 0.32 -15.37 -3.43
C ASP A 132 1.67 -14.66 -3.65
N LYS A 133 1.64 -13.33 -3.80
CA LYS A 133 2.81 -12.51 -4.11
C LYS A 133 3.37 -11.75 -2.91
N VAL A 134 2.75 -11.87 -1.75
CA VAL A 134 3.18 -11.24 -0.50
C VAL A 134 3.38 -12.27 0.59
N ASP A 135 4.12 -11.91 1.62
CA ASP A 135 4.26 -12.73 2.83
C ASP A 135 3.08 -12.50 3.77
N SER A 136 2.66 -11.25 3.92
CA SER A 136 1.49 -10.86 4.72
C SER A 136 0.61 -9.90 3.92
N LEU A 137 -0.71 -10.10 3.99
CA LEU A 137 -1.72 -9.27 3.34
C LEU A 137 -2.67 -8.66 4.37
N LEU A 138 -2.56 -7.36 4.56
CA LEU A 138 -3.47 -6.56 5.39
C LEU A 138 -4.49 -5.87 4.49
N VAL A 139 -5.77 -6.18 4.67
CA VAL A 139 -6.87 -5.59 3.90
C VAL A 139 -7.73 -4.73 4.81
N ILE A 140 -7.79 -3.43 4.51
CA ILE A 140 -8.64 -2.47 5.19
C ILE A 140 -9.89 -2.22 4.35
N SER A 141 -11.04 -2.60 4.88
CA SER A 141 -12.31 -2.38 4.18
C SER A 141 -12.84 -0.99 4.49
N ASN A 142 -12.90 -0.13 3.45
CA ASN A 142 -13.45 1.22 3.60
C ASN A 142 -14.91 1.19 4.07
N ASP A 143 -15.73 0.23 3.61
CA ASP A 143 -17.10 0.08 4.06
C ASP A 143 -17.23 -0.24 5.56
N LYS A 144 -16.25 -0.98 6.13
CA LYS A 144 -16.25 -1.22 7.58
C LYS A 144 -15.95 0.05 8.37
N LEU A 145 -15.12 0.93 7.82
CA LEU A 145 -14.83 2.23 8.43
C LEU A 145 -16.05 3.16 8.42
N LEU A 146 -16.92 3.10 7.39
CA LEU A 146 -18.18 3.86 7.37
C LEU A 146 -19.11 3.54 8.56
N LYS A 147 -19.03 2.32 9.09
CA LYS A 147 -19.89 1.91 10.21
C LYS A 147 -19.50 2.53 11.56
N ILE A 148 -18.30 3.09 11.66
CA ILE A 148 -17.77 3.66 12.91
C ILE A 148 -17.62 5.17 12.85
N ILE A 149 -17.93 5.82 11.72
CA ILE A 149 -17.89 7.26 11.55
C ILE A 149 -19.29 7.87 11.70
N ASP A 150 -19.33 9.15 12.10
CA ASP A 150 -20.56 9.91 12.21
C ASP A 150 -21.22 10.06 10.82
N GLU A 151 -22.57 9.94 10.77
CA GLU A 151 -23.38 10.13 9.55
C GLU A 151 -23.17 11.51 8.90
N LYS A 152 -22.72 12.51 9.67
CA LYS A 152 -22.39 13.85 9.18
C LYS A 152 -21.00 13.96 8.54
N THR A 153 -20.22 12.87 8.51
CA THR A 153 -18.89 12.87 7.94
C THR A 153 -18.94 13.05 6.43
N THR A 154 -18.19 14.00 5.92
CA THR A 154 -18.11 14.22 4.47
C THR A 154 -17.33 13.08 3.80
N VAL A 155 -17.60 12.83 2.51
CA VAL A 155 -16.89 11.84 1.71
C VAL A 155 -15.36 12.07 1.75
N SER A 156 -14.93 13.34 1.70
CA SER A 156 -13.52 13.69 1.81
C SER A 156 -12.92 13.24 3.16
N ASN A 157 -13.63 13.43 4.26
CA ASN A 157 -13.18 13.02 5.58
C ASN A 157 -13.17 11.48 5.72
N ALA A 158 -14.09 10.77 5.06
CA ALA A 158 -14.08 9.32 5.05
C ALA A 158 -12.80 8.76 4.37
N PHE A 159 -12.39 9.33 3.23
CA PHE A 159 -11.13 8.97 2.60
C PHE A 159 -9.91 9.33 3.47
N LEU A 160 -9.95 10.47 4.17
CA LEU A 160 -8.89 10.84 5.10
C LEU A 160 -8.74 9.83 6.24
N LEU A 161 -9.84 9.32 6.77
CA LEU A 161 -9.82 8.29 7.81
C LEU A 161 -9.21 6.98 7.29
N CYS A 162 -9.54 6.56 6.06
CA CYS A 162 -8.93 5.38 5.45
C CYS A 162 -7.40 5.52 5.34
N ASP A 163 -6.94 6.70 4.92
CA ASP A 163 -5.51 7.01 4.86
C ASP A 163 -4.85 6.97 6.24
N ASP A 164 -5.54 7.47 7.28
CA ASP A 164 -5.04 7.47 8.65
C ASP A 164 -4.92 6.04 9.20
N VAL A 165 -5.93 5.20 9.01
CA VAL A 165 -5.90 3.80 9.45
C VAL A 165 -4.78 3.03 8.76
N LEU A 166 -4.59 3.24 7.45
CA LEU A 166 -3.51 2.61 6.70
C LEU A 166 -2.14 3.08 7.20
N SER A 167 -1.99 4.38 7.46
CA SER A 167 -0.76 4.95 8.02
C SER A 167 -0.45 4.40 9.41
N GLN A 168 -1.46 4.28 10.27
CA GLN A 168 -1.32 3.70 11.61
C GLN A 168 -0.92 2.21 11.54
N ALA A 169 -1.45 1.47 10.58
CA ALA A 169 -1.09 0.06 10.40
C ALA A 169 0.40 -0.09 10.02
N VAL A 170 0.87 0.70 9.06
CA VAL A 170 2.29 0.69 8.66
C VAL A 170 3.17 1.16 9.80
N GLN A 171 2.81 2.27 10.46
CA GLN A 171 3.58 2.81 11.58
C GLN A 171 3.64 1.83 12.74
N GLY A 172 2.51 1.21 13.13
CA GLY A 172 2.48 0.27 14.24
C GLY A 172 3.39 -0.94 14.04
N ILE A 173 3.47 -1.49 12.82
CA ILE A 173 4.40 -2.57 12.50
C ILE A 173 5.84 -2.06 12.51
N THR A 174 6.08 -0.87 11.97
CA THR A 174 7.41 -0.25 11.94
C THR A 174 7.90 0.07 13.35
N ASP A 175 7.05 0.62 14.21
CA ASP A 175 7.39 0.96 15.60
C ASP A 175 7.75 -0.29 16.41
N LEU A 176 7.07 -1.42 16.19
CA LEU A 176 7.43 -2.70 16.83
C LEU A 176 8.86 -3.16 16.53
N ILE A 177 9.38 -2.78 15.36
CA ILE A 177 10.73 -3.15 14.89
C ILE A 177 11.76 -2.13 15.36
N LEU A 178 11.44 -0.84 15.28
CA LEU A 178 12.42 0.25 15.40
C LEU A 178 12.43 0.93 16.76
N VAL A 179 11.32 0.87 17.51
CA VAL A 179 11.20 1.57 18.79
C VAL A 179 11.45 0.57 19.93
N PRO A 180 12.50 0.77 20.76
CA PRO A 180 12.70 -0.04 21.95
C PRO A 180 11.49 0.07 22.88
N GLY A 181 10.80 -1.05 23.11
CA GLY A 181 9.64 -1.14 24.01
C GLY A 181 10.00 -1.87 25.31
N ILE A 182 8.98 -2.12 26.15
CA ILE A 182 9.11 -2.97 27.34
C ILE A 182 9.50 -4.39 26.92
N ILE A 183 9.03 -4.84 25.75
CA ILE A 183 9.44 -6.10 25.14
C ILE A 183 10.11 -5.72 23.81
N ASN A 184 11.41 -6.01 23.70
CA ASN A 184 12.15 -5.80 22.46
C ASN A 184 11.90 -7.00 21.53
N ILE A 185 11.29 -6.73 20.37
CA ILE A 185 11.12 -7.71 19.32
C ILE A 185 12.22 -7.44 18.29
N ASP A 186 13.08 -8.42 18.04
CA ASP A 186 14.07 -8.32 17.00
C ASP A 186 13.45 -8.52 15.60
N PHE A 187 14.10 -7.99 14.58
CA PHE A 187 13.62 -8.10 13.20
C PHE A 187 13.47 -9.56 12.74
N ALA A 188 14.34 -10.46 13.21
CA ALA A 188 14.27 -11.88 12.88
C ALA A 188 12.98 -12.53 13.39
N SER A 189 12.52 -12.15 14.59
CA SER A 189 11.24 -12.59 15.14
C SER A 189 10.06 -12.07 14.32
N VAL A 190 10.09 -10.81 13.88
CA VAL A 190 9.07 -10.25 12.99
C VAL A 190 9.04 -11.00 11.67
N VAL A 191 10.19 -11.25 11.06
CA VAL A 191 10.30 -12.05 9.82
C VAL A 191 9.70 -13.43 10.01
N SER A 192 10.02 -14.12 11.11
CA SER A 192 9.53 -15.49 11.35
C SER A 192 8.01 -15.56 11.48
N ILE A 193 7.38 -14.53 12.03
CA ILE A 193 5.92 -14.45 12.20
C ILE A 193 5.22 -14.02 10.91
N MET A 194 5.80 -13.07 10.18
CA MET A 194 5.13 -12.45 9.03
C MET A 194 5.42 -13.14 7.71
N LYS A 195 6.51 -13.91 7.60
CA LYS A 195 6.88 -14.62 6.37
C LYS A 195 5.87 -15.71 6.05
N ASN A 196 5.24 -15.61 4.86
CA ASN A 196 4.21 -16.53 4.38
C ASN A 196 3.01 -16.69 5.36
N SER A 197 2.71 -15.67 6.17
CA SER A 197 1.61 -15.70 7.14
C SER A 197 0.22 -15.58 6.49
N GLY A 198 0.17 -15.12 5.24
CA GLY A 198 -1.08 -14.92 4.52
C GLY A 198 -1.84 -13.68 4.97
N ARG A 199 -3.11 -13.84 5.38
CA ARG A 199 -3.92 -12.68 5.81
C ARG A 199 -3.57 -12.24 7.22
N ALA A 200 -3.27 -10.95 7.37
CA ALA A 200 -3.06 -10.29 8.65
C ALA A 200 -4.28 -9.42 9.02
N MET A 201 -4.48 -9.21 10.32
CA MET A 201 -5.47 -8.26 10.84
C MET A 201 -4.75 -7.20 11.68
N PHE A 202 -5.20 -5.97 11.53
CA PHE A 202 -4.74 -4.84 12.34
C PHE A 202 -5.92 -4.23 13.07
N GLY A 203 -5.72 -3.90 14.34
CA GLY A 203 -6.69 -3.21 15.16
C GLY A 203 -6.02 -2.21 16.09
N THR A 204 -6.64 -1.05 16.28
CA THR A 204 -6.20 -0.03 17.24
C THR A 204 -7.25 0.17 18.32
N GLY A 205 -6.81 0.30 19.55
CA GLY A 205 -7.64 0.69 20.67
C GLY A 205 -7.06 1.93 21.33
N LYS A 206 -7.92 2.88 21.72
CA LYS A 206 -7.52 4.08 22.47
C LYS A 206 -8.36 4.17 23.72
N ALA A 207 -7.71 4.26 24.88
CA ALA A 207 -8.36 4.52 26.16
C ALA A 207 -7.74 5.77 26.78
N ILE A 208 -8.58 6.57 27.45
CA ILE A 208 -8.15 7.70 28.29
C ILE A 208 -8.45 7.27 29.73
N GLY A 209 -7.39 7.08 30.52
CA GLY A 209 -7.45 6.78 31.95
C GLY A 209 -7.41 8.03 32.77
#